data_5286175fdd25e8d493fce1a2912adbe3
#
_entry.id   5286175fdd25e8d493fce1a2912adbe3
#
_cell.length_a   1.000
_cell.length_b   1.000
_cell.length_c   1.000
_cell.angle_alpha   90.00
_cell.angle_beta   90.00
_cell.angle_gamma   90.00
#
_symmetry.space_group_name_H-M   'P 1'
#
loop_
_entity.id
_entity.type
_entity.pdbx_description
1 polymer ?
#
loop_
_entity_poly.entity_id
_entity_poly.type
_entity_poly.pdbx_seq_one_letter_code
_entity_poly.pdbx_strand_id
1 'polypeptide(L)'
;WGGPAEGERPAAYLIQLLDTRIVRDPYCDDGIQALAILLSLAERGLGGWIIKAFNAKQIQADFRLPDFLEVRTVLALGRPRETVVIEPMSPDGDYRYWRDATGVHHVPKRAVEELIWKEEL
;
A
#
# COMPACT_ATOMS: atom_id res chain seq x y z
N TRP A 1 10.73 -3.67 -11.32
CA TRP A 1 10.80 -4.48 -10.10
C TRP A 1 10.35 -5.92 -10.40
N GLY A 2 11.17 -6.91 -10.02
CA GLY A 2 10.93 -8.33 -10.32
C GLY A 2 10.05 -9.06 -9.29
N GLY A 3 9.42 -8.36 -8.38
CA GLY A 3 8.63 -8.94 -7.29
C GLY A 3 9.46 -9.25 -6.02
N PRO A 4 8.81 -9.75 -4.96
CA PRO A 4 9.47 -10.12 -3.73
C PRO A 4 10.37 -11.35 -3.90
N ALA A 5 11.46 -11.39 -3.15
CA ALA A 5 12.37 -12.54 -3.14
C ALA A 5 11.68 -13.80 -2.60
N GLU A 6 12.30 -14.95 -2.84
CA GLU A 6 11.83 -16.19 -2.24
C GLU A 6 11.88 -16.09 -0.71
N GLY A 7 10.79 -16.50 -0.05
CA GLY A 7 10.63 -16.36 1.41
C GLY A 7 10.07 -15.01 1.89
N GLU A 8 10.00 -14.00 1.00
CA GLU A 8 9.40 -12.69 1.30
C GLU A 8 8.04 -12.50 0.61
N ARG A 9 7.56 -13.53 -0.07
CA ARG A 9 6.28 -13.45 -0.78
C ARG A 9 5.12 -13.33 0.20
N PRO A 10 4.13 -12.46 -0.10
CA PRO A 10 2.91 -12.37 0.70
C PRO A 10 2.12 -13.67 0.65
N ALA A 11 1.30 -13.91 1.68
CA ALA A 11 0.45 -15.09 1.75
C ALA A 11 -0.72 -15.05 0.76
N ALA A 12 -1.18 -13.84 0.41
CA ALA A 12 -2.28 -13.63 -0.53
C ALA A 12 -2.16 -12.27 -1.23
N TYR A 13 -2.84 -12.16 -2.36
CA TYR A 13 -3.06 -10.90 -3.06
C TYR A 13 -4.56 -10.64 -3.20
N LEU A 14 -4.95 -9.40 -3.00
CA LEU A 14 -6.28 -8.92 -3.33
C LEU A 14 -6.14 -7.91 -4.47
N ILE A 15 -6.88 -8.12 -5.54
CA ILE A 15 -6.88 -7.25 -6.71
C ILE A 15 -8.16 -6.42 -6.68
N GLN A 16 -8.03 -5.10 -6.58
CA GLN A 16 -9.17 -4.19 -6.68
C GLN A 16 -9.49 -3.94 -8.15
N LEU A 17 -10.75 -4.12 -8.49
CA LEU A 17 -11.27 -3.93 -9.83
C LEU A 17 -12.30 -2.80 -9.84
N LEU A 18 -12.25 -1.97 -10.89
CA LEU A 18 -13.27 -0.98 -11.20
C LEU A 18 -14.18 -1.52 -12.29
N ASP A 19 -15.48 -1.58 -12.03
CA ASP A 19 -16.47 -1.84 -13.07
C ASP A 19 -16.84 -0.53 -13.79
N THR A 20 -16.26 -0.33 -14.98
CA THR A 20 -16.42 0.89 -15.77
C THR A 20 -17.81 1.10 -16.33
N ARG A 21 -18.69 0.09 -16.23
CA ARG A 21 -20.12 0.20 -16.58
C ARG A 21 -20.90 0.94 -15.50
N ILE A 22 -20.42 0.89 -14.25
CA ILE A 22 -21.06 1.56 -13.10
C ILE A 22 -20.53 2.99 -12.99
N VAL A 23 -19.21 3.14 -12.97
CA VAL A 23 -18.54 4.44 -12.84
C VAL A 23 -17.18 4.41 -13.56
N ARG A 24 -16.79 5.55 -14.15
CA ARG A 24 -15.49 5.65 -14.82
C ARG A 24 -14.38 6.18 -13.94
N ASP A 25 -14.71 7.01 -12.97
CA ASP A 25 -13.76 7.55 -12.00
C ASP A 25 -14.25 7.24 -10.58
N PRO A 26 -13.57 6.38 -9.84
CA PRO A 26 -13.93 6.04 -8.47
C PRO A 26 -13.47 7.10 -7.45
N TYR A 27 -12.87 8.21 -7.91
CA TYR A 27 -12.27 9.24 -7.06
C TYR A 27 -11.27 8.64 -6.06
N CYS A 28 -11.63 8.63 -4.76
CA CYS A 28 -10.80 8.10 -3.68
C CYS A 28 -11.22 6.71 -3.18
N ASP A 29 -12.26 6.11 -3.75
CA ASP A 29 -12.88 4.89 -3.22
C ASP A 29 -11.90 3.72 -3.14
N ASP A 30 -11.04 3.55 -4.13
CA ASP A 30 -10.02 2.50 -4.13
C ASP A 30 -9.02 2.67 -2.97
N GLY A 31 -8.63 3.91 -2.66
CA GLY A 31 -7.76 4.24 -1.53
C GLY A 31 -8.45 4.03 -0.19
N ILE A 32 -9.70 4.46 -0.05
CA ILE A 32 -10.51 4.30 1.16
C ILE A 32 -10.72 2.81 1.46
N GLN A 33 -11.10 2.02 0.46
CA GLN A 33 -11.25 0.58 0.59
C GLN A 33 -9.93 -0.10 0.97
N ALA A 34 -8.82 0.26 0.32
CA ALA A 34 -7.51 -0.29 0.64
C ALA A 34 -7.12 -0.01 2.09
N LEU A 35 -7.31 1.23 2.57
CA LEU A 35 -7.04 1.60 3.95
C LEU A 35 -7.91 0.80 4.93
N ALA A 36 -9.21 0.69 4.68
CA ALA A 36 -10.14 -0.06 5.55
C ALA A 36 -9.74 -1.54 5.65
N ILE A 37 -9.34 -2.15 4.54
CA ILE A 37 -8.85 -3.53 4.50
C ILE A 37 -7.58 -3.67 5.35
N LEU A 38 -6.59 -2.77 5.17
CA LEU A 38 -5.33 -2.84 5.89
C LEU A 38 -5.50 -2.61 7.39
N LEU A 39 -6.37 -1.70 7.81
CA LEU A 39 -6.72 -1.49 9.23
C LEU A 39 -7.38 -2.74 9.83
N SER A 40 -8.33 -3.35 9.12
CA SER A 40 -8.98 -4.60 9.55
C SER A 40 -7.98 -5.76 9.68
N LEU A 41 -6.97 -5.82 8.84
CA LEU A 41 -5.90 -6.81 8.93
C LEU A 41 -4.98 -6.53 10.12
N ALA A 42 -4.62 -5.27 10.35
CA ALA A 42 -3.78 -4.87 11.47
C ALA A 42 -4.41 -5.25 12.82
N GLU A 43 -5.72 -5.07 12.98
CA GLU A 43 -6.48 -5.50 14.16
C GLU A 43 -6.34 -7.01 14.44
N ARG A 44 -6.10 -7.81 13.40
CA ARG A 44 -5.93 -9.28 13.48
C ARG A 44 -4.47 -9.73 13.51
N GLY A 45 -3.53 -8.80 13.70
CA GLY A 45 -2.09 -9.08 13.69
C GLY A 45 -1.56 -9.49 12.30
N LEU A 46 -2.29 -9.12 11.27
CA LEU A 46 -1.87 -9.25 9.88
C LEU A 46 -1.45 -7.89 9.33
N GLY A 47 -0.80 -7.89 8.19
CA GLY A 47 -0.39 -6.69 7.51
C GLY A 47 -0.58 -6.77 6.02
N GLY A 48 -0.32 -5.67 5.36
CA GLY A 48 -0.37 -5.64 3.92
C GLY A 48 0.30 -4.41 3.33
N TRP A 49 0.41 -4.41 2.03
CA TRP A 49 1.03 -3.34 1.28
C TRP A 49 0.23 -3.02 0.02
N ILE A 50 0.06 -1.72 -0.24
CA ILE A 50 -0.58 -1.22 -1.46
C ILE A 50 0.45 -1.17 -2.58
N ILE A 51 0.24 -1.96 -3.63
CA ILE A 51 1.09 -2.02 -4.81
C ILE A 51 0.39 -1.28 -5.95
N LYS A 52 1.04 -0.23 -6.47
CA LYS A 52 0.61 0.49 -7.67
C LYS A 52 1.49 0.18 -8.89
N ALA A 53 2.72 -0.31 -8.68
CA ALA A 53 3.64 -0.70 -9.74
C ALA A 53 3.41 -2.17 -10.14
N PHE A 54 2.38 -2.41 -10.96
CA PHE A 54 2.04 -3.74 -11.48
C PHE A 54 1.73 -3.66 -12.98
N ASN A 55 1.77 -4.81 -13.66
CA ASN A 55 1.38 -4.92 -15.06
C ASN A 55 -0.12 -5.24 -15.17
N ALA A 56 -0.96 -4.20 -15.28
CA ALA A 56 -2.42 -4.36 -15.36
C ALA A 56 -2.85 -5.24 -16.56
N LYS A 57 -2.20 -5.09 -17.71
CA LYS A 57 -2.53 -5.88 -18.91
C LYS A 57 -2.25 -7.37 -18.71
N GLN A 58 -1.15 -7.70 -18.03
CA GLN A 58 -0.82 -9.08 -17.71
C GLN A 58 -1.84 -9.68 -16.75
N ILE A 59 -2.19 -8.97 -15.68
CA ILE A 59 -3.22 -9.41 -14.73
C ILE A 59 -4.56 -9.63 -15.44
N GLN A 60 -4.94 -8.71 -16.32
CA GLN A 60 -6.19 -8.81 -17.08
C GLN A 60 -6.22 -10.08 -17.94
N ALA A 61 -5.11 -10.38 -18.61
CA ALA A 61 -4.98 -11.58 -19.45
C ALA A 61 -4.98 -12.86 -18.62
N ASP A 62 -4.17 -12.91 -17.54
CA ASP A 62 -4.01 -14.11 -16.71
C ASP A 62 -5.31 -14.52 -16.03
N PHE A 63 -6.09 -13.54 -15.56
CA PHE A 63 -7.39 -13.77 -14.92
C PHE A 63 -8.56 -13.74 -15.88
N ARG A 64 -8.32 -13.51 -17.18
CA ARG A 64 -9.35 -13.42 -18.23
C ARG A 64 -10.46 -12.43 -17.85
N LEU A 65 -10.03 -11.28 -17.31
CA LEU A 65 -10.98 -10.24 -16.91
C LEU A 65 -11.65 -9.62 -18.15
N PRO A 66 -12.96 -9.41 -18.14
CA PRO A 66 -13.61 -8.71 -19.23
C PRO A 66 -13.17 -7.23 -19.30
N ASP A 67 -13.27 -6.62 -20.48
CA ASP A 67 -12.74 -5.28 -20.77
C ASP A 67 -13.33 -4.15 -19.90
N PHE A 68 -14.52 -4.38 -19.32
CA PHE A 68 -15.15 -3.42 -18.43
C PHE A 68 -14.64 -3.46 -16.99
N LEU A 69 -13.75 -4.40 -16.64
CA LEU A 69 -13.12 -4.48 -15.32
C LEU A 69 -11.66 -4.00 -15.41
N GLU A 70 -11.38 -2.84 -14.84
CA GLU A 70 -10.04 -2.28 -14.79
C GLU A 70 -9.34 -2.64 -13.48
N VAL A 71 -8.08 -3.09 -13.57
CA VAL A 71 -7.25 -3.34 -12.38
C VAL A 71 -6.76 -1.99 -11.82
N ARG A 72 -7.16 -1.67 -10.59
CA ARG A 72 -6.86 -0.39 -9.92
C ARG A 72 -5.69 -0.48 -8.96
N THR A 73 -5.66 -1.52 -8.15
CA THR A 73 -4.69 -1.67 -7.07
C THR A 73 -4.50 -3.15 -6.77
N VAL A 74 -3.31 -3.53 -6.38
CA VAL A 74 -3.00 -4.85 -5.84
C VAL A 74 -2.60 -4.66 -4.38
N LEU A 75 -3.26 -5.38 -3.46
CA LEU A 75 -2.89 -5.43 -2.06
C LEU A 75 -2.16 -6.74 -1.79
N ALA A 76 -0.92 -6.67 -1.33
CA ALA A 76 -0.19 -7.82 -0.83
C ALA A 76 -0.52 -8.00 0.65
N LEU A 77 -0.93 -9.20 1.06
CA LEU A 77 -1.45 -9.48 2.39
C LEU A 77 -0.67 -10.62 3.04
N GLY A 78 -0.40 -10.52 4.33
CA GLY A 78 0.33 -11.57 5.04
C GLY A 78 0.54 -11.26 6.52
N ARG A 79 1.27 -12.15 7.18
CA ARG A 79 1.74 -11.91 8.54
C ARG A 79 3.06 -11.14 8.46
N PRO A 80 3.18 -9.95 9.08
CA PRO A 80 4.44 -9.22 9.12
C PRO A 80 5.57 -10.07 9.73
N ARG A 81 6.74 -10.06 9.11
CA ARG A 81 7.94 -10.74 9.59
C ARG A 81 9.03 -9.76 10.00
N GLU A 82 8.85 -8.50 9.73
CA GLU A 82 9.78 -7.42 10.07
C GLU A 82 9.23 -6.57 11.22
N THR A 83 10.13 -5.95 11.96
CA THR A 83 9.81 -4.88 12.89
C THR A 83 9.91 -3.56 12.16
N VAL A 84 8.85 -2.77 12.18
CA VAL A 84 8.82 -1.43 11.59
C VAL A 84 8.74 -0.39 12.68
N VAL A 85 9.60 0.62 12.62
CA VAL A 85 9.62 1.75 13.55
C VAL A 85 9.34 3.02 12.76
N ILE A 86 8.39 3.82 13.24
CA ILE A 86 8.13 5.16 12.71
C ILE A 86 9.03 6.13 13.46
N GLU A 87 9.78 6.92 12.72
CA GLU A 87 10.68 7.92 13.26
C GLU A 87 10.29 9.33 12.80
N PRO A 88 10.62 10.36 13.58
CA PRO A 88 10.50 11.73 13.10
C PRO A 88 11.35 11.94 11.85
N MET A 89 10.77 12.64 10.88
CA MET A 89 11.52 13.05 9.69
C MET A 89 12.64 14.01 10.06
N SER A 90 13.80 13.85 9.46
CA SER A 90 14.94 14.77 9.66
C SER A 90 14.61 16.19 9.12
N PRO A 91 15.28 17.25 9.65
CA PRO A 91 15.00 18.62 9.26
C PRO A 91 15.24 18.92 7.77
N ASP A 92 16.09 18.14 7.09
CA ASP A 92 16.35 18.24 5.64
C ASP A 92 15.24 17.60 4.80
N GLY A 93 14.24 16.98 5.44
CA GLY A 93 13.09 16.37 4.78
C GLY A 93 13.40 15.01 4.16
N ASP A 94 14.47 14.34 4.54
CA ASP A 94 14.75 12.99 4.04
C ASP A 94 13.67 12.01 4.51
N TYR A 95 12.91 11.48 3.56
CA TYR A 95 11.81 10.53 3.78
C TYR A 95 12.18 9.09 3.43
N ARG A 96 13.43 8.84 3.01
CA ARG A 96 13.88 7.50 2.61
C ARG A 96 13.89 6.58 3.83
N TYR A 97 13.20 5.47 3.71
CA TYR A 97 13.24 4.41 4.70
C TYR A 97 14.53 3.59 4.58
N TRP A 98 14.97 3.02 5.67
CA TRP A 98 16.20 2.25 5.74
C TRP A 98 16.07 1.07 6.72
N ARG A 99 17.00 0.12 6.66
CA ARG A 99 17.09 -0.97 7.64
C ARG A 99 18.40 -0.89 8.38
N ASP A 100 18.33 -1.10 9.68
CA ASP A 100 19.54 -1.20 10.52
C ASP A 100 20.20 -2.58 10.40
N ALA A 101 21.34 -2.75 11.10
CA ALA A 101 22.11 -3.98 11.09
C ALA A 101 21.35 -5.19 11.70
N THR A 102 20.30 -4.94 12.48
CA THR A 102 19.43 -5.98 13.09
C THR A 102 18.21 -6.30 12.24
N GLY A 103 18.02 -5.59 11.12
CA GLY A 103 16.91 -5.78 10.19
C GLY A 103 15.66 -5.00 10.54
N VAL A 104 15.71 -4.10 11.53
CA VAL A 104 14.59 -3.20 11.84
C VAL A 104 14.41 -2.19 10.71
N HIS A 105 13.18 -2.00 10.27
CA HIS A 105 12.81 -1.12 9.18
C HIS A 105 12.36 0.24 9.75
N HIS A 106 13.14 1.27 9.51
CA HIS A 106 12.93 2.62 9.98
C HIS A 106 12.23 3.44 8.89
N VAL A 107 11.11 4.08 9.24
CA VAL A 107 10.27 4.83 8.30
C VAL A 107 10.07 6.25 8.81
N PRO A 108 10.77 7.24 8.22
CA PRO A 108 10.60 8.65 8.61
C PRO A 108 9.21 9.18 8.25
N LYS A 109 8.58 9.86 9.20
CA LYS A 109 7.28 10.51 9.02
C LYS A 109 7.28 11.91 9.60
N ARG A 110 6.54 12.81 8.96
CA ARG A 110 6.26 14.14 9.52
C ARG A 110 5.38 14.03 10.76
N ALA A 111 5.56 14.94 11.71
CA ALA A 111 4.65 15.08 12.83
C ALA A 111 3.25 15.49 12.35
N VAL A 112 2.21 15.08 13.07
CA VAL A 112 0.82 15.39 12.68
C VAL A 112 0.59 16.91 12.63
N GLU A 113 1.21 17.65 13.52
CA GLU A 113 1.13 19.10 13.62
C GLU A 113 1.66 19.81 12.36
N GLU A 114 2.64 19.21 11.68
CA GLU A 114 3.20 19.73 10.42
C GLU A 114 2.28 19.50 9.22
N LEU A 115 1.32 18.59 9.34
CA LEU A 115 0.39 18.24 8.27
C LEU A 115 -0.87 19.10 8.29
N ILE A 116 -1.09 19.84 9.39
CA ILE A 116 -2.27 20.68 9.56
C ILE A 116 -1.87 22.12 9.26
N TRP A 117 -2.48 22.67 8.21
CA TRP A 117 -2.34 24.09 7.94
C TRP A 117 -2.99 24.90 9.08
N LYS A 118 -2.22 25.77 9.73
CA LYS A 118 -2.73 26.73 10.71
C LYS A 118 -2.56 28.11 10.13
N GLU A 119 -3.65 28.83 9.99
CA GLU A 119 -3.60 30.24 9.71
C GLU A 119 -3.25 30.98 11.00
N GLU A 120 -2.20 31.78 10.99
CA GLU A 120 -1.92 32.71 12.09
C GLU A 120 -2.91 33.85 11.95
N LEU A 121 -3.93 33.92 12.84
CA LEU A 121 -4.90 34.98 12.94
C LEU A 121 -4.32 36.17 13.73
#